data_40bb8fb265064b297fadc0892d64b42a
#
_entry.id   40bb8fb265064b297fadc0892d64b42a
#
_cell.length_a   1.000
_cell.length_b   1.000
_cell.length_c   1.000
_cell.angle_alpha   90.00
_cell.angle_beta   90.00
_cell.angle_gamma   90.00
#
_symmetry.space_group_name_H-M   'P 1'
#
loop_
_entity.id
_entity.type
_entity.pdbx_description
1 polymer ?
#
loop_
_entity_poly.entity_id
_entity_poly.type
_entity_poly.pdbx_seq_one_letter_code
_entity_poly.pdbx_strand_id
1 'polypeptide(L)'
;MSPTPEPDEDDLDAVPPPQPVFHIEQALLGALLLDPHRLGDVSGICADSFSTAAHAALFTAISTLRPPDPAEHAKNAKWLDRVLTASRKEARGLTASYLHTLIQVCPWSRHAPAYARMVEAEHARRRLQGAAEHLVHTVHDASLPHPVQTVLDEAEALARVVDGIAARFPPRGGVLPRTPAPPPPPAPDYAEALEEEQVLLATATAYPAAIESARWLIPEDFTQPLHAGLWQCLTALARRNEPVDPVTVLWEAQQRGLLDSGSEPAEVLRLLAEPAASVEHWGERALQRALLATADHAGHQIQAYTGDPANTPFQLVVGARRSLADIGAVRTRWQHATRPLPPQRPRPAPTTRAGPPTTTAAPAAPAARATR
;
A
#
# COMPACT_ATOMS: atom_id res chain seq x y z
N MET A 1 -55.72 16.93 7.66
CA MET A 1 -54.88 16.93 6.46
C MET A 1 -53.90 18.09 6.63
N SER A 2 -52.68 17.82 7.04
CA SER A 2 -51.64 18.83 7.14
C SER A 2 -51.01 18.99 5.76
N PRO A 3 -50.69 20.21 5.30
CA PRO A 3 -50.06 20.43 4.01
C PRO A 3 -48.59 19.88 4.06
N THR A 4 -48.22 19.16 3.02
CA THR A 4 -46.85 18.76 2.76
C THR A 4 -46.02 20.05 2.53
N PRO A 5 -44.87 20.21 3.16
CA PRO A 5 -43.98 21.33 2.86
C PRO A 5 -43.49 21.22 1.42
N GLU A 6 -43.67 22.28 0.63
CA GLU A 6 -42.99 22.40 -0.65
C GLU A 6 -41.50 22.51 -0.42
N PRO A 7 -40.64 21.88 -1.28
CA PRO A 7 -39.20 21.99 -1.17
C PRO A 7 -38.81 23.46 -1.45
N ASP A 8 -38.01 24.01 -0.56
CA ASP A 8 -37.44 25.36 -0.70
C ASP A 8 -36.64 25.46 -2.01
N GLU A 9 -36.98 26.42 -2.85
CA GLU A 9 -36.30 26.72 -4.13
C GLU A 9 -34.84 27.22 -3.93
N ASP A 10 -34.41 27.47 -2.70
CA ASP A 10 -33.07 27.96 -2.38
C ASP A 10 -31.98 26.88 -2.36
N ASP A 11 -32.33 25.59 -2.51
CA ASP A 11 -31.35 24.48 -2.45
C ASP A 11 -30.76 24.11 -3.84
N LEU A 12 -31.12 24.79 -4.91
CA LEU A 12 -30.63 24.50 -6.27
C LEU A 12 -29.38 25.29 -6.68
N ASP A 13 -28.89 26.21 -5.86
CA ASP A 13 -27.79 27.13 -6.22
C ASP A 13 -26.41 26.82 -5.63
N ALA A 14 -26.22 25.72 -4.93
CA ALA A 14 -24.90 25.35 -4.41
C ALA A 14 -24.09 24.46 -5.37
N VAL A 15 -23.92 24.90 -6.63
CA VAL A 15 -22.83 24.36 -7.45
C VAL A 15 -21.51 24.81 -6.82
N PRO A 16 -20.67 23.90 -6.31
CA PRO A 16 -19.41 24.29 -5.69
C PRO A 16 -18.59 25.10 -6.69
N PRO A 17 -17.91 26.17 -6.24
CA PRO A 17 -17.12 27.00 -7.14
C PRO A 17 -16.11 26.13 -7.89
N PRO A 18 -15.89 26.40 -9.19
CA PRO A 18 -14.99 25.58 -9.98
C PRO A 18 -13.60 25.59 -9.36
N GLN A 19 -13.02 24.39 -9.22
CA GLN A 19 -11.68 24.24 -8.67
C GLN A 19 -10.65 24.95 -9.56
N PRO A 20 -9.50 25.38 -9.01
CA PRO A 20 -8.45 26.06 -9.78
C PRO A 20 -8.03 25.33 -11.05
N VAL A 21 -8.02 24.00 -11.04
CA VAL A 21 -7.69 23.16 -12.21
C VAL A 21 -8.61 23.44 -13.39
N PHE A 22 -9.90 23.68 -13.16
CA PHE A 22 -10.86 23.98 -14.22
C PHE A 22 -10.45 25.22 -15.02
N HIS A 23 -10.00 26.29 -14.35
CA HIS A 23 -9.51 27.51 -15.00
C HIS A 23 -8.19 27.29 -15.75
N ILE A 24 -7.32 26.43 -15.24
CA ILE A 24 -6.06 26.06 -15.90
C ILE A 24 -6.35 25.28 -17.19
N GLU A 25 -7.30 24.34 -17.13
CA GLU A 25 -7.76 23.59 -18.31
C GLU A 25 -8.37 24.52 -19.36
N GLN A 26 -9.22 25.47 -18.93
CA GLN A 26 -9.77 26.48 -19.83
C GLN A 26 -8.67 27.31 -20.49
N ALA A 27 -7.66 27.75 -19.72
CA ALA A 27 -6.55 28.52 -20.27
C ALA A 27 -5.72 27.71 -21.26
N LEU A 28 -5.48 26.41 -20.99
CA LEU A 28 -4.78 25.52 -21.91
C LEU A 28 -5.54 25.33 -23.21
N LEU A 29 -6.83 24.97 -23.12
CA LEU A 29 -7.69 24.79 -24.30
C LEU A 29 -7.82 26.08 -25.09
N GLY A 30 -8.01 27.21 -24.42
CA GLY A 30 -8.02 28.52 -25.05
C GLY A 30 -6.73 28.85 -25.80
N ALA A 31 -5.58 28.52 -25.19
CA ALA A 31 -4.28 28.70 -25.83
C ALA A 31 -4.12 27.87 -27.12
N LEU A 32 -4.60 26.63 -27.10
CA LEU A 32 -4.57 25.72 -28.25
C LEU A 32 -5.62 26.09 -29.32
N LEU A 33 -6.75 26.69 -28.92
CA LEU A 33 -7.72 27.23 -29.86
C LEU A 33 -7.22 28.50 -30.54
N LEU A 34 -6.45 29.34 -29.83
CA LEU A 34 -5.82 30.56 -30.38
C LEU A 34 -4.65 30.23 -31.31
N ASP A 35 -3.81 29.27 -30.91
CA ASP A 35 -2.63 28.87 -31.65
C ASP A 35 -2.48 27.33 -31.66
N PRO A 36 -3.16 26.65 -32.62
CA PRO A 36 -3.16 25.19 -32.71
C PRO A 36 -1.77 24.55 -32.92
N HIS A 37 -0.81 25.31 -33.44
CA HIS A 37 0.55 24.82 -33.65
C HIS A 37 1.31 24.58 -32.35
N ARG A 38 0.87 25.19 -31.23
CA ARG A 38 1.44 24.96 -29.90
C ARG A 38 1.14 23.58 -29.34
N LEU A 39 0.27 22.80 -29.99
CA LEU A 39 0.07 21.41 -29.62
C LEU A 39 1.39 20.61 -29.62
N GLY A 40 2.34 20.97 -30.52
CA GLY A 40 3.66 20.38 -30.55
C GLY A 40 4.52 20.70 -29.31
N ASP A 41 4.25 21.81 -28.64
CA ASP A 41 4.94 22.24 -27.42
C ASP A 41 4.33 21.62 -26.13
N VAL A 42 3.16 20.99 -26.27
CA VAL A 42 2.40 20.38 -25.16
C VAL A 42 2.62 18.87 -25.17
N SER A 43 3.44 18.38 -24.25
CA SER A 43 3.74 16.95 -24.11
C SER A 43 3.17 16.39 -22.82
N GLY A 44 2.81 15.09 -22.82
CA GLY A 44 2.35 14.39 -21.61
C GLY A 44 0.88 14.57 -21.25
N ILE A 45 0.13 15.33 -22.05
CA ILE A 45 -1.31 15.53 -21.90
C ILE A 45 -2.07 14.60 -22.83
N CYS A 46 -3.11 13.96 -22.31
CA CYS A 46 -4.09 13.18 -23.05
C CYS A 46 -5.51 13.61 -22.62
N ALA A 47 -6.53 13.06 -23.25
CA ALA A 47 -7.93 13.34 -22.91
C ALA A 47 -8.23 13.12 -21.41
N ASP A 48 -7.70 12.02 -20.83
CA ASP A 48 -7.89 11.64 -19.42
C ASP A 48 -7.23 12.63 -18.44
N SER A 49 -6.35 13.51 -18.95
CA SER A 49 -5.72 14.54 -18.12
C SER A 49 -6.69 15.64 -17.70
N PHE A 50 -7.84 15.76 -18.35
CA PHE A 50 -8.85 16.78 -18.06
C PHE A 50 -9.85 16.31 -17.01
N SER A 51 -10.35 17.25 -16.21
CA SER A 51 -11.29 16.98 -15.12
C SER A 51 -12.74 16.80 -15.60
N THR A 52 -13.07 17.29 -16.81
CA THR A 52 -14.42 17.21 -17.39
C THR A 52 -14.41 16.53 -18.75
N ALA A 53 -15.48 15.78 -19.05
CA ALA A 53 -15.67 15.16 -20.36
C ALA A 53 -15.71 16.20 -21.50
N ALA A 54 -16.21 17.41 -21.24
CA ALA A 54 -16.22 18.50 -22.21
C ALA A 54 -14.81 18.95 -22.61
N HIS A 55 -13.93 19.15 -21.63
CA HIS A 55 -12.53 19.52 -21.86
C HIS A 55 -11.74 18.39 -22.53
N ALA A 56 -11.98 17.14 -22.11
CA ALA A 56 -11.37 15.95 -22.73
C ALA A 56 -11.75 15.85 -24.20
N ALA A 57 -13.05 15.99 -24.55
CA ALA A 57 -13.55 15.98 -25.91
C ALA A 57 -12.97 17.12 -26.78
N LEU A 58 -12.84 18.32 -26.21
CA LEU A 58 -12.20 19.44 -26.90
C LEU A 58 -10.74 19.17 -27.19
N PHE A 59 -9.99 18.68 -26.21
CA PHE A 59 -8.58 18.33 -26.42
C PHE A 59 -8.40 17.22 -27.46
N THR A 60 -9.24 16.18 -27.42
CA THR A 60 -9.26 15.11 -28.43
C THR A 60 -9.49 15.68 -29.83
N ALA A 61 -10.47 16.58 -29.99
CA ALA A 61 -10.75 17.21 -31.25
C ALA A 61 -9.57 18.08 -31.74
N ILE A 62 -8.97 18.88 -30.86
CA ILE A 62 -7.81 19.71 -31.18
C ILE A 62 -6.61 18.87 -31.62
N SER A 63 -6.35 17.77 -30.91
CA SER A 63 -5.17 16.89 -31.16
C SER A 63 -5.31 16.03 -32.40
N THR A 64 -6.53 15.70 -32.84
CA THR A 64 -6.78 14.86 -34.01
C THR A 64 -6.95 15.64 -35.31
N LEU A 65 -7.42 16.88 -35.23
CA LEU A 65 -7.62 17.71 -36.39
C LEU A 65 -6.31 18.35 -36.86
N ARG A 66 -6.09 18.32 -38.19
CA ARG A 66 -4.93 19.01 -38.76
C ARG A 66 -4.98 20.51 -38.41
N PRO A 67 -3.92 21.08 -37.85
CA PRO A 67 -3.84 22.52 -37.60
C PRO A 67 -4.09 23.32 -38.86
N PRO A 68 -4.81 24.47 -38.79
CA PRO A 68 -5.07 25.34 -39.91
C PRO A 68 -3.81 26.12 -40.31
N ASP A 69 -3.78 26.69 -41.53
CA ASP A 69 -2.80 27.71 -41.84
C ASP A 69 -2.98 28.93 -40.91
N PRO A 70 -1.91 29.48 -40.29
CA PRO A 70 -2.02 30.59 -39.35
C PRO A 70 -2.69 31.84 -39.92
N ALA A 71 -2.44 32.13 -41.22
CA ALA A 71 -3.04 33.29 -41.88
C ALA A 71 -4.54 33.09 -42.17
N GLU A 72 -4.96 31.85 -42.43
CA GLU A 72 -6.38 31.51 -42.55
C GLU A 72 -7.10 31.51 -41.20
N HIS A 73 -6.42 30.95 -40.18
CA HIS A 73 -6.99 30.89 -38.81
C HIS A 73 -7.28 32.28 -38.24
N ALA A 74 -6.41 33.24 -38.48
CA ALA A 74 -6.60 34.61 -38.07
C ALA A 74 -7.78 35.31 -38.78
N LYS A 75 -8.22 34.84 -39.96
CA LYS A 75 -9.25 35.48 -40.77
C LYS A 75 -10.64 34.87 -40.62
N ASN A 76 -10.75 33.59 -40.23
CA ASN A 76 -12.03 32.92 -40.16
C ASN A 76 -12.08 31.83 -39.07
N ALA A 77 -13.29 31.52 -38.61
CA ALA A 77 -13.55 30.54 -37.55
C ALA A 77 -13.72 29.09 -38.06
N LYS A 78 -13.47 28.80 -39.33
CA LYS A 78 -13.72 27.45 -39.93
C LYS A 78 -13.11 26.32 -39.16
N TRP A 79 -11.88 26.48 -38.63
CA TRP A 79 -11.23 25.46 -37.85
C TRP A 79 -11.91 25.28 -36.48
N LEU A 80 -12.32 26.35 -35.82
CA LEU A 80 -13.08 26.30 -34.56
C LEU A 80 -14.42 25.58 -34.74
N ASP A 81 -15.14 25.80 -35.87
CA ASP A 81 -16.37 25.09 -36.19
C ASP A 81 -16.12 23.58 -36.37
N ARG A 82 -14.99 23.20 -36.98
CA ARG A 82 -14.57 21.79 -37.10
C ARG A 82 -14.27 21.16 -35.75
N VAL A 83 -13.54 21.86 -34.85
CA VAL A 83 -13.27 21.42 -33.47
C VAL A 83 -14.58 21.24 -32.74
N LEU A 84 -15.50 22.20 -32.78
CA LEU A 84 -16.82 22.13 -32.15
C LEU A 84 -17.63 20.93 -32.67
N THR A 85 -17.64 20.73 -33.98
CA THR A 85 -18.37 19.61 -34.61
C THR A 85 -17.79 18.25 -34.20
N ALA A 86 -16.47 18.15 -34.11
CA ALA A 86 -15.80 16.93 -33.68
C ALA A 86 -16.04 16.64 -32.19
N SER A 87 -15.88 17.63 -31.33
CA SER A 87 -16.03 17.47 -29.88
C SER A 87 -17.47 17.19 -29.42
N ARG A 88 -18.48 17.69 -30.15
CA ARG A 88 -19.90 17.40 -29.89
C ARG A 88 -20.28 15.94 -30.02
N LYS A 89 -19.50 15.12 -30.71
CA LYS A 89 -19.73 13.68 -30.80
C LYS A 89 -19.59 12.99 -29.45
N GLU A 90 -18.70 13.50 -28.60
CA GLU A 90 -18.38 12.96 -27.28
C GLU A 90 -19.05 13.79 -26.17
N ALA A 91 -19.17 15.12 -26.36
CA ALA A 91 -19.77 16.04 -25.39
C ALA A 91 -20.81 16.94 -26.03
N ARG A 92 -22.08 16.49 -26.08
CA ARG A 92 -23.20 17.15 -26.81
C ARG A 92 -23.53 18.56 -26.31
N GLY A 93 -23.21 18.91 -25.06
CA GLY A 93 -23.49 20.23 -24.45
C GLY A 93 -22.56 21.36 -24.89
N LEU A 94 -21.52 21.08 -25.68
CA LEU A 94 -20.57 22.10 -26.12
C LEU A 94 -21.20 23.08 -27.10
N THR A 95 -20.96 24.39 -26.88
CA THR A 95 -21.49 25.49 -27.68
C THR A 95 -20.36 26.33 -28.28
N ALA A 96 -20.66 27.05 -29.36
CA ALA A 96 -19.73 28.04 -29.92
C ALA A 96 -19.38 29.13 -28.92
N SER A 97 -20.37 29.57 -28.11
CA SER A 97 -20.17 30.56 -27.05
C SER A 97 -19.11 30.07 -26.03
N TYR A 98 -19.15 28.77 -25.65
CA TYR A 98 -18.16 28.22 -24.74
C TYR A 98 -16.75 28.26 -25.33
N LEU A 99 -16.55 27.91 -26.61
CA LEU A 99 -15.24 28.02 -27.26
C LEU A 99 -14.74 29.50 -27.26
N HIS A 100 -15.63 30.46 -27.48
CA HIS A 100 -15.26 31.86 -27.37
C HIS A 100 -14.87 32.24 -25.95
N THR A 101 -15.57 31.72 -24.93
CA THR A 101 -15.20 31.93 -23.52
C THR A 101 -13.78 31.38 -23.27
N LEU A 102 -13.45 30.15 -23.74
CA LEU A 102 -12.12 29.59 -23.59
C LEU A 102 -11.01 30.47 -24.19
N ILE A 103 -11.28 31.03 -25.37
CA ILE A 103 -10.37 31.97 -26.04
C ILE A 103 -10.19 33.25 -25.23
N GLN A 104 -11.29 33.80 -24.69
CA GLN A 104 -11.26 35.05 -23.92
C GLN A 104 -10.58 34.92 -22.56
N VAL A 105 -10.74 33.79 -21.87
CA VAL A 105 -10.12 33.56 -20.55
C VAL A 105 -8.64 33.15 -20.64
N CYS A 106 -8.12 32.87 -21.83
CA CYS A 106 -6.72 32.55 -22.01
C CYS A 106 -5.86 33.84 -21.96
N PRO A 107 -5.02 34.04 -20.93
CA PRO A 107 -4.24 35.28 -20.83
C PRO A 107 -3.17 35.39 -21.94
N TRP A 108 -2.47 34.26 -22.21
CA TRP A 108 -1.37 34.21 -23.15
C TRP A 108 -1.21 32.82 -23.77
N SER A 109 -1.45 32.68 -25.09
CA SER A 109 -1.28 31.37 -25.78
C SER A 109 0.14 30.83 -25.69
N ARG A 110 1.16 31.68 -25.61
CA ARG A 110 2.56 31.29 -25.43
C ARG A 110 2.85 30.54 -24.14
N HIS A 111 1.94 30.58 -23.14
CA HIS A 111 2.08 29.89 -21.87
C HIS A 111 1.46 28.46 -21.89
N ALA A 112 0.97 27.97 -23.04
CA ALA A 112 0.43 26.62 -23.20
C ALA A 112 1.30 25.53 -22.55
N PRO A 113 2.65 25.50 -22.70
CA PRO A 113 3.48 24.50 -22.03
C PRO A 113 3.45 24.57 -20.49
N ALA A 114 3.27 25.77 -19.93
CA ALA A 114 3.15 25.94 -18.48
C ALA A 114 1.77 25.45 -17.99
N TYR A 115 0.69 25.81 -18.69
CA TYR A 115 -0.66 25.31 -18.37
C TYR A 115 -0.75 23.80 -18.50
N ALA A 116 -0.13 23.22 -19.53
CA ALA A 116 -0.06 21.77 -19.72
C ALA A 116 0.60 21.06 -18.53
N ARG A 117 1.73 21.57 -18.04
CA ARG A 117 2.39 21.00 -16.85
C ARG A 117 1.52 21.09 -15.58
N MET A 118 0.71 22.13 -15.44
CA MET A 118 -0.21 22.26 -14.30
C MET A 118 -1.35 21.24 -14.41
N VAL A 119 -1.95 21.05 -15.60
CA VAL A 119 -2.97 20.03 -15.86
C VAL A 119 -2.38 18.64 -15.62
N GLU A 120 -1.16 18.36 -16.08
CA GLU A 120 -0.47 17.10 -15.86
C GLU A 120 -0.21 16.84 -14.37
N ALA A 121 0.16 17.86 -13.60
CA ALA A 121 0.38 17.76 -12.16
C ALA A 121 -0.91 17.38 -11.42
N GLU A 122 -2.02 17.98 -11.80
CA GLU A 122 -3.31 17.66 -11.19
C GLU A 122 -3.86 16.30 -11.63
N HIS A 123 -3.63 15.93 -12.89
CA HIS A 123 -3.93 14.58 -13.36
C HIS A 123 -3.14 13.52 -12.57
N ALA A 124 -1.84 13.76 -12.33
CA ALA A 124 -1.02 12.87 -11.52
C ALA A 124 -1.57 12.72 -10.08
N ARG A 125 -2.04 13.83 -9.47
CA ARG A 125 -2.69 13.83 -8.15
C ARG A 125 -3.94 12.95 -8.15
N ARG A 126 -4.86 13.17 -9.11
CA ARG A 126 -6.12 12.40 -9.23
C ARG A 126 -5.87 10.91 -9.46
N ARG A 127 -4.89 10.57 -10.31
CA ARG A 127 -4.50 9.16 -10.54
C ARG A 127 -3.97 8.50 -9.27
N LEU A 128 -3.12 9.20 -8.52
CA LEU A 128 -2.56 8.67 -7.28
C LEU A 128 -3.65 8.52 -6.22
N GLN A 129 -4.56 9.48 -6.12
CA GLN A 129 -5.71 9.41 -5.21
C GLN A 129 -6.60 8.21 -5.54
N GLY A 130 -7.03 8.05 -6.78
CA GLY A 130 -7.86 6.92 -7.19
C GLY A 130 -7.20 5.56 -6.96
N ALA A 131 -5.89 5.44 -7.19
CA ALA A 131 -5.15 4.21 -6.91
C ALA A 131 -5.07 3.92 -5.38
N ALA A 132 -4.92 4.95 -4.55
CA ALA A 132 -4.93 4.78 -3.10
C ALA A 132 -6.33 4.42 -2.57
N GLU A 133 -7.39 5.03 -3.10
CA GLU A 133 -8.78 4.70 -2.79
C GLU A 133 -9.09 3.24 -3.14
N HIS A 134 -8.60 2.77 -4.30
CA HIS A 134 -8.77 1.39 -4.72
C HIS A 134 -8.06 0.41 -3.79
N LEU A 135 -6.83 0.73 -3.34
CA LEU A 135 -6.12 -0.09 -2.36
C LEU A 135 -6.90 -0.21 -1.05
N VAL A 136 -7.39 0.92 -0.49
CA VAL A 136 -8.19 0.93 0.74
C VAL A 136 -9.47 0.11 0.55
N HIS A 137 -10.18 0.30 -0.57
CA HIS A 137 -11.38 -0.48 -0.87
C HIS A 137 -11.09 -1.98 -0.92
N THR A 138 -10.00 -2.39 -1.56
CA THR A 138 -9.58 -3.78 -1.67
C THR A 138 -9.27 -4.40 -0.30
N VAL A 139 -8.63 -3.63 0.61
CA VAL A 139 -8.35 -4.11 1.98
C VAL A 139 -9.63 -4.42 2.75
N HIS A 140 -10.68 -3.64 2.55
CA HIS A 140 -11.97 -3.80 3.24
C HIS A 140 -12.95 -4.76 2.54
N ASP A 141 -12.59 -5.34 1.42
CA ASP A 141 -13.44 -6.30 0.71
C ASP A 141 -13.37 -7.69 1.36
N ALA A 142 -14.34 -7.98 2.23
CA ALA A 142 -14.45 -9.26 2.91
C ALA A 142 -14.80 -10.45 1.98
N SER A 143 -15.18 -10.20 0.71
CA SER A 143 -15.53 -11.25 -0.25
C SER A 143 -14.32 -11.90 -0.94
N LEU A 144 -13.13 -11.37 -0.74
CA LEU A 144 -11.92 -11.84 -1.42
C LEU A 144 -11.47 -13.21 -0.90
N PRO A 145 -11.26 -14.20 -1.79
CA PRO A 145 -10.80 -15.53 -1.39
C PRO A 145 -9.34 -15.53 -0.91
N HIS A 146 -8.53 -14.60 -1.40
CA HIS A 146 -7.10 -14.47 -1.09
C HIS A 146 -6.75 -12.99 -0.80
N PRO A 147 -7.22 -12.43 0.33
CA PRO A 147 -7.13 -10.99 0.56
C PRO A 147 -5.68 -10.47 0.54
N VAL A 148 -4.73 -11.18 1.13
CA VAL A 148 -3.31 -10.77 1.15
C VAL A 148 -2.73 -10.64 -0.26
N GLN A 149 -2.94 -11.66 -1.10
CA GLN A 149 -2.36 -11.63 -2.45
C GLN A 149 -2.99 -10.50 -3.28
N THR A 150 -4.30 -10.34 -3.22
CA THR A 150 -5.01 -9.27 -3.94
C THR A 150 -4.54 -7.88 -3.49
N VAL A 151 -4.41 -7.67 -2.19
CA VAL A 151 -3.91 -6.38 -1.64
C VAL A 151 -2.46 -6.12 -2.06
N LEU A 152 -1.61 -7.15 -2.10
CA LEU A 152 -0.23 -7.00 -2.58
C LEU A 152 -0.16 -6.66 -4.08
N ASP A 153 -1.03 -7.26 -4.90
CA ASP A 153 -1.12 -6.96 -6.33
C ASP A 153 -1.58 -5.50 -6.56
N GLU A 154 -2.54 -5.01 -5.75
CA GLU A 154 -2.98 -3.61 -5.77
C GLU A 154 -1.89 -2.64 -5.27
N ALA A 155 -1.14 -3.00 -4.24
CA ALA A 155 0.01 -2.20 -3.80
C ALA A 155 1.08 -2.10 -4.90
N GLU A 156 1.29 -3.16 -5.68
CA GLU A 156 2.18 -3.13 -6.85
C GLU A 156 1.60 -2.27 -8.00
N ALA A 157 0.28 -2.29 -8.20
CA ALA A 157 -0.37 -1.41 -9.17
C ALA A 157 -0.21 0.06 -8.78
N LEU A 158 -0.42 0.38 -7.51
CA LEU A 158 -0.17 1.72 -6.95
C LEU A 158 1.30 2.13 -7.09
N ALA A 159 2.26 1.22 -6.85
CA ALA A 159 3.69 1.50 -7.05
C ALA A 159 3.99 1.86 -8.50
N ARG A 160 3.39 1.18 -9.48
CA ARG A 160 3.52 1.52 -10.92
C ARG A 160 2.97 2.92 -11.24
N VAL A 161 1.87 3.33 -10.61
CA VAL A 161 1.33 4.70 -10.73
C VAL A 161 2.33 5.71 -10.19
N VAL A 162 2.88 5.47 -9.00
CA VAL A 162 3.90 6.34 -8.38
C VAL A 162 5.15 6.46 -9.25
N ASP A 163 5.63 5.36 -9.83
CA ASP A 163 6.81 5.38 -10.71
C ASP A 163 6.53 6.11 -12.03
N GLY A 164 5.34 5.97 -12.59
CA GLY A 164 4.90 6.74 -13.75
C GLY A 164 4.87 8.26 -13.47
N ILE A 165 4.40 8.65 -12.30
CA ILE A 165 4.42 10.06 -11.85
C ILE A 165 5.86 10.52 -11.62
N ALA A 166 6.70 9.70 -10.97
CA ALA A 166 8.10 10.03 -10.70
C ALA A 166 8.93 10.24 -11.97
N ALA A 167 8.63 9.51 -13.04
CA ALA A 167 9.28 9.68 -14.35
C ALA A 167 9.02 11.07 -14.94
N ARG A 168 7.83 11.64 -14.70
CA ARG A 168 7.42 12.97 -15.16
C ARG A 168 7.81 14.08 -14.18
N PHE A 169 7.73 13.79 -12.91
CA PHE A 169 8.03 14.68 -11.79
C PHE A 169 9.08 14.03 -10.89
N PRO A 170 10.36 14.00 -11.31
CA PRO A 170 11.40 13.33 -10.54
C PRO A 170 11.55 13.97 -9.15
N PRO A 171 11.57 13.13 -8.08
CA PRO A 171 11.64 13.63 -6.73
C PRO A 171 12.96 14.38 -6.51
N ARG A 172 12.88 15.56 -5.89
CA ARG A 172 14.04 16.32 -5.43
C ARG A 172 14.31 15.95 -3.97
N GLY A 173 15.57 15.69 -3.63
CA GLY A 173 15.93 15.20 -2.31
C GLY A 173 15.41 16.08 -1.16
N GLY A 174 14.89 15.41 -0.11
CA GLY A 174 14.51 16.03 1.15
C GLY A 174 13.13 16.69 1.23
N VAL A 175 12.35 16.70 0.15
CA VAL A 175 11.05 17.39 0.14
C VAL A 175 9.95 16.40 0.53
N LEU A 176 9.53 16.47 1.80
CA LEU A 176 8.41 15.68 2.34
C LEU A 176 7.06 16.31 2.03
N PRO A 177 5.95 15.54 2.04
CA PRO A 177 4.60 16.11 2.11
C PRO A 177 4.48 17.10 3.25
N ARG A 178 3.70 18.14 3.04
CA ARG A 178 3.42 19.15 4.09
C ARG A 178 2.38 18.64 5.08
N THR A 179 1.49 17.80 4.61
CA THR A 179 0.45 17.17 5.41
C THR A 179 1.07 16.15 6.35
N PRO A 180 0.79 16.19 7.66
CA PRO A 180 1.18 15.13 8.58
C PRO A 180 0.51 13.82 8.20
N ALA A 181 1.20 12.70 8.44
CA ALA A 181 0.58 11.39 8.27
C ALA A 181 -0.58 11.24 9.26
N PRO A 182 -1.76 10.77 8.83
CA PRO A 182 -2.85 10.46 9.73
C PRO A 182 -2.43 9.35 10.71
N PRO A 183 -3.04 9.30 11.91
CA PRO A 183 -2.83 8.16 12.81
C PRO A 183 -3.35 6.88 12.15
N PRO A 184 -2.79 5.70 12.49
CA PRO A 184 -3.31 4.44 11.98
C PRO A 184 -4.78 4.26 12.39
N PRO A 185 -5.63 3.75 11.50
CA PRO A 185 -7.02 3.47 11.83
C PRO A 185 -7.11 2.38 12.91
N PRO A 186 -8.16 2.39 13.76
CA PRO A 186 -8.38 1.31 14.71
C PRO A 186 -8.61 -0.02 13.96
N ALA A 187 -8.06 -1.11 14.48
CA ALA A 187 -8.24 -2.43 13.88
C ALA A 187 -9.74 -2.81 13.87
N PRO A 188 -10.30 -3.27 12.73
CA PRO A 188 -11.73 -3.52 12.58
C PRO A 188 -12.28 -4.62 13.49
N ASP A 189 -11.52 -5.70 13.75
CA ASP A 189 -11.93 -6.85 14.58
C ASP A 189 -11.05 -7.00 15.80
N TYR A 190 -11.11 -6.00 16.68
CA TYR A 190 -10.24 -5.95 17.85
C TYR A 190 -10.39 -7.16 18.78
N ALA A 191 -11.61 -7.65 19.03
CA ALA A 191 -11.87 -8.78 19.94
C ALA A 191 -11.28 -10.10 19.40
N GLU A 192 -11.53 -10.45 18.13
CA GLU A 192 -10.96 -11.65 17.50
C GLU A 192 -9.43 -11.58 17.45
N ALA A 193 -8.88 -10.41 17.09
CA ALA A 193 -7.44 -10.21 17.08
C ALA A 193 -6.80 -10.47 18.44
N LEU A 194 -7.42 -9.97 19.52
CA LEU A 194 -6.93 -10.19 20.88
C LEU A 194 -6.93 -11.65 21.28
N GLU A 195 -8.02 -12.38 20.98
CA GLU A 195 -8.13 -13.81 21.26
C GLU A 195 -7.04 -14.62 20.51
N GLU A 196 -6.83 -14.35 19.22
CA GLU A 196 -5.79 -15.01 18.43
C GLU A 196 -4.37 -14.70 18.94
N GLU A 197 -4.11 -13.47 19.34
CA GLU A 197 -2.84 -13.08 19.94
C GLU A 197 -2.60 -13.76 21.31
N GLN A 198 -3.63 -13.90 22.14
CA GLN A 198 -3.56 -14.62 23.40
C GLN A 198 -3.19 -16.09 23.17
N VAL A 199 -3.87 -16.75 22.23
CA VAL A 199 -3.57 -18.14 21.86
C VAL A 199 -2.15 -18.30 21.33
N LEU A 200 -1.69 -17.34 20.50
CA LEU A 200 -0.31 -17.31 20.01
C LEU A 200 0.71 -17.23 21.15
N LEU A 201 0.51 -16.31 22.09
CA LEU A 201 1.42 -16.11 23.23
C LEU A 201 1.44 -17.32 24.17
N ALA A 202 0.27 -17.89 24.49
CA ALA A 202 0.15 -19.10 25.27
C ALA A 202 0.85 -20.29 24.59
N THR A 203 0.67 -20.46 23.28
CA THR A 203 1.28 -21.51 22.49
C THR A 203 2.81 -21.36 22.44
N ALA A 204 3.30 -20.13 22.23
CA ALA A 204 4.75 -19.85 22.23
C ALA A 204 5.39 -20.08 23.61
N THR A 205 4.65 -19.84 24.70
CA THR A 205 5.08 -20.11 26.06
C THR A 205 5.22 -21.62 26.30
N ALA A 206 4.25 -22.42 25.82
CA ALA A 206 4.26 -23.87 25.97
C ALA A 206 5.31 -24.58 25.05
N TYR A 207 5.57 -23.99 23.88
CA TYR A 207 6.47 -24.54 22.87
C TYR A 207 7.57 -23.54 22.46
N PRO A 208 8.52 -23.20 23.36
CA PRO A 208 9.53 -22.15 23.10
C PRO A 208 10.42 -22.42 21.88
N ALA A 209 10.63 -23.68 21.52
CA ALA A 209 11.39 -24.05 20.33
C ALA A 209 10.75 -23.55 19.02
N ALA A 210 9.43 -23.38 19.01
CA ALA A 210 8.70 -22.86 17.85
C ALA A 210 8.86 -21.34 17.64
N ILE A 211 9.32 -20.60 18.66
CA ILE A 211 9.63 -19.17 18.54
C ILE A 211 10.70 -18.92 17.48
N GLU A 212 11.65 -19.85 17.36
CA GLU A 212 12.73 -19.79 16.37
C GLU A 212 12.21 -19.83 14.93
N SER A 213 11.16 -20.62 14.65
CA SER A 213 10.52 -20.69 13.32
C SER A 213 9.67 -19.47 13.01
N ALA A 214 9.24 -18.73 14.03
CA ALA A 214 8.43 -17.51 13.91
C ALA A 214 9.24 -16.19 14.03
N ARG A 215 10.54 -16.20 13.70
CA ARG A 215 11.42 -15.00 13.76
C ARG A 215 10.98 -13.85 12.84
N TRP A 216 10.14 -14.13 11.87
CA TRP A 216 9.54 -13.13 10.98
C TRP A 216 8.46 -12.29 11.66
N LEU A 217 7.93 -12.75 12.81
CA LEU A 217 6.94 -12.00 13.61
C LEU A 217 7.66 -11.00 14.52
N ILE A 218 7.20 -9.76 14.51
CA ILE A 218 7.77 -8.67 15.30
C ILE A 218 6.70 -8.06 16.22
N PRO A 219 7.08 -7.32 17.26
CA PRO A 219 6.14 -6.73 18.21
C PRO A 219 5.09 -5.81 17.58
N GLU A 220 5.46 -5.13 16.51
CA GLU A 220 4.61 -4.21 15.74
C GLU A 220 3.46 -4.92 15.00
N ASP A 221 3.50 -6.26 14.90
CA ASP A 221 2.43 -7.06 14.30
C ASP A 221 1.26 -7.32 15.26
N PHE A 222 1.45 -7.00 16.56
CA PHE A 222 0.43 -7.18 17.57
C PHE A 222 -0.44 -5.93 17.72
N THR A 223 -1.74 -6.16 17.92
CA THR A 223 -2.72 -5.10 18.07
C THR A 223 -2.62 -4.44 19.45
N GLN A 224 -2.31 -5.22 20.50
CA GLN A 224 -2.24 -4.74 21.85
C GLN A 224 -0.78 -4.55 22.33
N PRO A 225 -0.45 -3.38 22.90
CA PRO A 225 0.91 -3.12 23.41
C PRO A 225 1.41 -4.14 24.43
N LEU A 226 0.52 -4.65 25.29
CA LEU A 226 0.88 -5.70 26.26
C LEU A 226 1.29 -6.99 25.53
N HIS A 227 0.53 -7.42 24.53
CA HIS A 227 0.83 -8.63 23.75
C HIS A 227 2.15 -8.47 22.99
N ALA A 228 2.39 -7.30 22.38
CA ALA A 228 3.67 -6.95 21.75
C ALA A 228 4.84 -7.07 22.72
N GLY A 229 4.67 -6.55 23.94
CA GLY A 229 5.65 -6.62 25.01
C GLY A 229 5.91 -8.05 25.51
N LEU A 230 4.85 -8.85 25.68
CA LEU A 230 4.97 -10.27 26.06
C LEU A 230 5.69 -11.07 24.98
N TRP A 231 5.44 -10.82 23.70
CA TRP A 231 6.20 -11.42 22.58
C TRP A 231 7.68 -11.07 22.64
N GLN A 232 8.03 -9.81 22.98
CA GLN A 232 9.41 -9.41 23.21
C GLN A 232 10.06 -10.16 24.39
N CYS A 233 9.32 -10.39 25.47
CA CYS A 233 9.81 -11.17 26.62
C CYS A 233 10.10 -12.61 26.22
N LEU A 234 9.16 -13.28 25.54
CA LEU A 234 9.30 -14.64 25.05
C LEU A 234 10.51 -14.80 24.13
N THR A 235 10.65 -13.90 23.14
CA THR A 235 11.78 -13.94 22.19
C THR A 235 13.11 -13.65 22.87
N ALA A 236 13.15 -12.79 23.91
CA ALA A 236 14.36 -12.50 24.65
C ALA A 236 14.81 -13.70 25.53
N LEU A 237 13.87 -14.31 26.28
CA LEU A 237 14.15 -15.52 27.07
C LEU A 237 14.65 -16.66 26.18
N ALA A 238 13.96 -16.93 25.06
CA ALA A 238 14.37 -17.95 24.10
C ALA A 238 15.78 -17.70 23.54
N ARG A 239 16.13 -16.46 23.16
CA ARG A 239 17.48 -16.11 22.66
C ARG A 239 18.57 -16.27 23.71
N ARG A 240 18.26 -16.04 24.99
CA ARG A 240 19.19 -16.23 26.09
C ARG A 240 19.28 -17.71 26.53
N ASN A 241 18.46 -18.56 25.91
CA ASN A 241 18.31 -19.98 26.29
C ASN A 241 17.93 -20.15 27.77
N GLU A 242 17.12 -19.22 28.28
CA GLU A 242 16.54 -19.25 29.61
C GLU A 242 15.23 -20.06 29.62
N PRO A 243 14.80 -20.61 30.77
CA PRO A 243 13.52 -21.27 30.88
C PRO A 243 12.37 -20.34 30.46
N VAL A 244 11.45 -20.86 29.65
CA VAL A 244 10.25 -20.15 29.20
C VAL A 244 9.03 -20.86 29.77
N ASP A 245 8.35 -20.20 30.68
CA ASP A 245 7.08 -20.58 31.29
C ASP A 245 6.30 -19.32 31.71
N PRO A 246 5.00 -19.42 32.07
CA PRO A 246 4.20 -18.23 32.41
C PRO A 246 4.82 -17.37 33.51
N VAL A 247 5.53 -17.95 34.49
CA VAL A 247 6.12 -17.22 35.62
C VAL A 247 7.38 -16.48 35.19
N THR A 248 8.25 -17.10 34.41
CA THR A 248 9.47 -16.47 33.90
C THR A 248 9.14 -15.35 32.92
N VAL A 249 8.10 -15.50 32.08
CA VAL A 249 7.60 -14.45 31.17
C VAL A 249 7.00 -13.29 31.98
N LEU A 250 6.18 -13.57 33.00
CA LEU A 250 5.64 -12.55 33.89
C LEU A 250 6.76 -11.75 34.57
N TRP A 251 7.80 -12.43 35.07
CA TRP A 251 8.95 -11.78 35.70
C TRP A 251 9.71 -10.87 34.75
N GLU A 252 9.98 -11.34 33.52
CA GLU A 252 10.63 -10.55 32.47
C GLU A 252 9.76 -9.34 32.08
N ALA A 253 8.43 -9.49 32.01
CA ALA A 253 7.50 -8.41 31.72
C ALA A 253 7.53 -7.34 32.82
N GLN A 254 7.61 -7.75 34.08
CA GLN A 254 7.77 -6.82 35.23
C GLN A 254 9.11 -6.07 35.15
N GLN A 255 10.22 -6.76 34.86
CA GLN A 255 11.55 -6.15 34.71
C GLN A 255 11.59 -5.09 33.58
N ARG A 256 10.76 -5.24 32.58
CA ARG A 256 10.64 -4.29 31.46
C ARG A 256 9.63 -3.18 31.69
N GLY A 257 8.96 -3.18 32.83
CA GLY A 257 7.94 -2.19 33.13
C GLY A 257 6.69 -2.29 32.27
N LEU A 258 6.37 -3.49 31.78
CA LEU A 258 5.17 -3.73 30.97
C LEU A 258 3.90 -3.88 31.81
N LEU A 259 4.06 -4.18 33.11
CA LEU A 259 2.96 -4.30 34.04
C LEU A 259 2.79 -2.94 34.75
N ASP A 260 1.83 -2.19 34.31
CA ASP A 260 1.40 -0.95 34.97
C ASP A 260 0.47 -1.25 36.14
N SER A 261 0.06 -0.19 36.87
CA SER A 261 -0.81 -0.31 38.05
C SER A 261 -2.21 -0.87 37.77
N GLY A 262 -2.56 -1.15 36.50
CA GLY A 262 -3.85 -1.70 36.08
C GLY A 262 -3.79 -3.15 35.60
N SER A 263 -2.58 -3.69 35.36
CA SER A 263 -2.41 -5.06 34.84
C SER A 263 -2.27 -6.05 36.02
N GLU A 264 -3.29 -6.89 36.23
CA GLU A 264 -3.21 -7.94 37.26
C GLU A 264 -2.27 -9.08 36.83
N PRO A 265 -1.24 -9.42 37.62
CA PRO A 265 -0.35 -10.55 37.29
C PRO A 265 -1.07 -11.87 37.06
N ALA A 266 -2.19 -12.11 37.74
CA ALA A 266 -3.02 -13.30 37.57
C ALA A 266 -3.67 -13.37 36.18
N GLU A 267 -3.98 -12.23 35.56
CA GLU A 267 -4.52 -12.17 34.21
C GLU A 267 -3.48 -12.54 33.17
N VAL A 268 -2.25 -12.04 33.34
CA VAL A 268 -1.13 -12.40 32.46
C VAL A 268 -0.81 -13.90 32.54
N LEU A 269 -0.82 -14.48 33.76
CA LEU A 269 -0.62 -15.93 33.94
C LEU A 269 -1.72 -16.74 33.27
N ARG A 270 -3.01 -16.32 33.36
CA ARG A 270 -4.11 -16.97 32.67
C ARG A 270 -3.98 -16.89 31.15
N LEU A 271 -3.61 -15.71 30.63
CA LEU A 271 -3.39 -15.49 29.22
C LEU A 271 -2.34 -16.44 28.62
N LEU A 272 -1.29 -16.74 29.39
CA LEU A 272 -0.19 -17.60 28.95
C LEU A 272 -0.43 -19.10 29.20
N ALA A 273 -1.57 -19.53 29.79
CA ALA A 273 -1.78 -20.87 30.30
C ALA A 273 -2.45 -21.84 29.30
N GLU A 274 -3.18 -21.35 28.30
CA GLU A 274 -4.03 -22.20 27.43
C GLU A 274 -3.50 -22.24 25.99
N PRO A 275 -2.49 -23.11 25.71
CA PRO A 275 -1.93 -23.25 24.36
C PRO A 275 -2.90 -23.97 23.40
N ALA A 276 -2.92 -23.57 22.13
CA ALA A 276 -3.68 -24.26 21.11
C ALA A 276 -3.00 -24.18 19.74
N ALA A 277 -2.94 -25.30 19.02
CA ALA A 277 -2.42 -25.45 17.67
C ALA A 277 -0.91 -25.13 17.54
N SER A 278 -0.49 -24.34 16.55
CA SER A 278 0.92 -24.03 16.28
C SER A 278 1.21 -22.53 16.33
N VAL A 279 2.44 -22.19 16.73
CA VAL A 279 2.92 -20.80 16.75
C VAL A 279 2.95 -20.23 15.34
N GLU A 280 3.32 -21.04 14.35
CA GLU A 280 3.36 -20.63 12.95
C GLU A 280 1.98 -20.22 12.45
N HIS A 281 0.96 -21.04 12.73
CA HIS A 281 -0.42 -20.76 12.28
C HIS A 281 -0.94 -19.44 12.83
N TRP A 282 -0.86 -19.24 14.15
CA TRP A 282 -1.36 -18.02 14.78
C TRP A 282 -0.48 -16.81 14.47
N GLY A 283 0.82 -17.03 14.31
CA GLY A 283 1.74 -16.00 13.85
C GLY A 283 1.41 -15.52 12.43
N GLU A 284 1.13 -16.44 11.50
CA GLU A 284 0.70 -16.11 10.13
C GLU A 284 -0.60 -15.29 10.14
N ARG A 285 -1.57 -15.62 11.00
CA ARG A 285 -2.79 -14.84 11.18
C ARG A 285 -2.51 -13.42 11.67
N ALA A 286 -1.65 -13.28 12.68
CA ALA A 286 -1.22 -11.97 13.19
C ALA A 286 -0.52 -11.15 12.09
N LEU A 287 0.40 -11.76 11.36
CA LEU A 287 1.11 -11.11 10.26
C LEU A 287 0.20 -10.75 9.08
N GLN A 288 -0.81 -11.58 8.78
CA GLN A 288 -1.84 -11.27 7.79
C GLN A 288 -2.58 -9.98 8.16
N ARG A 289 -3.05 -9.88 9.43
CA ARG A 289 -3.72 -8.66 9.92
C ARG A 289 -2.80 -7.44 9.85
N ALA A 290 -1.55 -7.59 10.30
CA ALA A 290 -0.56 -6.52 10.24
C ALA A 290 -0.31 -6.03 8.81
N LEU A 291 -0.28 -6.93 7.83
CA LEU A 291 -0.13 -6.58 6.41
C LEU A 291 -1.33 -5.79 5.91
N LEU A 292 -2.55 -6.26 6.16
CA LEU A 292 -3.77 -5.57 5.74
C LEU A 292 -3.89 -4.20 6.41
N ALA A 293 -3.62 -4.10 7.71
CA ALA A 293 -3.62 -2.83 8.45
C ALA A 293 -2.55 -1.86 7.92
N THR A 294 -1.36 -2.35 7.57
CA THR A 294 -0.30 -1.53 6.97
C THR A 294 -0.70 -1.01 5.59
N ALA A 295 -1.34 -1.85 4.77
CA ALA A 295 -1.81 -1.45 3.44
C ALA A 295 -2.95 -0.41 3.54
N ASP A 296 -3.90 -0.61 4.45
CA ASP A 296 -4.97 0.35 4.74
C ASP A 296 -4.40 1.71 5.17
N HIS A 297 -3.51 1.69 6.15
CA HIS A 297 -2.86 2.90 6.63
C HIS A 297 -2.08 3.63 5.54
N ALA A 298 -1.33 2.90 4.71
CA ALA A 298 -0.60 3.46 3.57
C ALA A 298 -1.54 4.11 2.55
N GLY A 299 -2.67 3.48 2.26
CA GLY A 299 -3.71 4.04 1.40
C GLY A 299 -4.26 5.36 1.95
N HIS A 300 -4.65 5.39 3.23
CA HIS A 300 -5.13 6.60 3.89
C HIS A 300 -4.09 7.71 3.98
N GLN A 301 -2.81 7.38 4.20
CA GLN A 301 -1.72 8.36 4.16
C GLN A 301 -1.62 9.03 2.78
N ILE A 302 -1.67 8.22 1.71
CA ILE A 302 -1.57 8.73 0.34
C ILE A 302 -2.81 9.59 0.01
N GLN A 303 -4.01 9.18 0.43
CA GLN A 303 -5.23 9.99 0.30
C GLN A 303 -5.09 11.34 1.03
N ALA A 304 -4.58 11.35 2.25
CA ALA A 304 -4.33 12.58 3.00
C ALA A 304 -3.34 13.49 2.25
N TYR A 305 -2.27 12.95 1.68
CA TYR A 305 -1.30 13.73 0.89
C TYR A 305 -1.91 14.29 -0.39
N THR A 306 -2.74 13.51 -1.11
CA THR A 306 -3.39 13.95 -2.34
C THR A 306 -4.54 14.91 -2.08
N GLY A 307 -5.20 14.81 -0.94
CA GLY A 307 -6.25 15.73 -0.49
C GLY A 307 -5.76 17.14 -0.17
N ASP A 308 -4.47 17.32 0.11
CA ASP A 308 -3.88 18.63 0.36
C ASP A 308 -3.34 19.24 -0.95
N PRO A 309 -3.98 20.29 -1.50
CA PRO A 309 -3.54 20.92 -2.75
C PRO A 309 -2.17 21.62 -2.63
N ALA A 310 -1.68 21.86 -1.41
CA ALA A 310 -0.36 22.46 -1.19
C ALA A 310 0.78 21.47 -1.44
N ASN A 311 0.52 20.17 -1.50
CA ASN A 311 1.52 19.17 -1.86
C ASN A 311 1.78 19.16 -3.37
N THR A 312 3.03 19.32 -3.74
CA THR A 312 3.48 19.22 -5.13
C THR A 312 3.58 17.76 -5.57
N PRO A 313 3.54 17.45 -6.90
CA PRO A 313 3.75 16.08 -7.38
C PRO A 313 5.02 15.42 -6.87
N PHE A 314 6.11 16.18 -6.68
CA PHE A 314 7.37 15.68 -6.10
C PHE A 314 7.17 15.19 -4.65
N GLN A 315 6.43 15.96 -3.84
CA GLN A 315 6.11 15.60 -2.46
C GLN A 315 5.19 14.38 -2.40
N LEU A 316 4.19 14.31 -3.30
CA LEU A 316 3.31 13.16 -3.41
C LEU A 316 4.08 11.87 -3.72
N VAL A 317 5.04 11.91 -4.67
CA VAL A 317 5.89 10.75 -4.98
C VAL A 317 6.71 10.31 -3.77
N VAL A 318 7.31 11.27 -3.04
CA VAL A 318 8.13 10.94 -1.85
C VAL A 318 7.27 10.34 -0.74
N GLY A 319 6.11 10.92 -0.46
CA GLY A 319 5.16 10.42 0.53
C GLY A 319 4.68 9.01 0.19
N ALA A 320 4.17 8.83 -1.02
CA ALA A 320 3.65 7.54 -1.48
C ALA A 320 4.72 6.43 -1.48
N ARG A 321 5.96 6.73 -1.87
CA ARG A 321 7.05 5.74 -1.80
C ARG A 321 7.39 5.31 -0.38
N ARG A 322 7.26 6.20 0.61
CA ARG A 322 7.45 5.84 2.01
C ARG A 322 6.34 4.90 2.48
N SER A 323 5.08 5.27 2.25
CA SER A 323 3.94 4.43 2.62
C SER A 323 4.03 3.04 1.96
N LEU A 324 4.44 2.96 0.69
CA LEU A 324 4.65 1.69 -0.01
C LEU A 324 5.84 0.89 0.51
N ALA A 325 6.89 1.55 1.03
CA ALA A 325 8.04 0.86 1.61
C ALA A 325 7.64 0.09 2.88
N ASP A 326 6.72 0.62 3.68
CA ASP A 326 6.19 -0.05 4.87
C ASP A 326 5.45 -1.34 4.48
N ILE A 327 4.60 -1.30 3.44
CA ILE A 327 3.97 -2.52 2.88
C ILE A 327 5.04 -3.51 2.41
N GLY A 328 6.08 -3.03 1.72
CA GLY A 328 7.19 -3.85 1.23
C GLY A 328 7.93 -4.60 2.35
N ALA A 329 8.12 -3.96 3.51
CA ALA A 329 8.75 -4.56 4.68
C ALA A 329 7.90 -5.72 5.24
N VAL A 330 6.58 -5.52 5.39
CA VAL A 330 5.67 -6.57 5.86
C VAL A 330 5.55 -7.69 4.82
N ARG A 331 5.44 -7.37 3.53
CA ARG A 331 5.44 -8.36 2.43
C ARG A 331 6.63 -9.30 2.48
N THR A 332 7.83 -8.77 2.73
CA THR A 332 9.04 -9.59 2.83
C THR A 332 8.92 -10.61 3.96
N ARG A 333 8.40 -10.21 5.12
CA ARG A 333 8.17 -11.11 6.27
C ARG A 333 7.07 -12.13 5.96
N TRP A 334 5.99 -11.74 5.29
CA TRP A 334 4.93 -12.63 4.82
C TRP A 334 5.46 -13.72 3.89
N GLN A 335 6.31 -13.36 2.92
CA GLN A 335 6.94 -14.32 2.02
C GLN A 335 7.87 -15.30 2.76
N HIS A 336 8.51 -14.87 3.85
CA HIS A 336 9.30 -15.75 4.70
C HIS A 336 8.42 -16.71 5.51
N ALA A 337 7.32 -16.23 6.07
CA ALA A 337 6.38 -17.00 6.86
C ALA A 337 5.72 -18.12 6.04
N THR A 338 5.25 -17.78 4.84
CA THR A 338 4.48 -18.69 3.96
C THR A 338 5.35 -19.54 3.02
N ARG A 339 6.68 -19.41 3.11
CA ARG A 339 7.59 -20.19 2.27
C ARG A 339 7.55 -21.66 2.68
N PRO A 340 7.28 -22.61 1.76
CA PRO A 340 7.35 -24.01 2.07
C PRO A 340 8.74 -24.36 2.65
N LEU A 341 8.76 -24.99 3.83
CA LEU A 341 9.99 -25.51 4.38
C LEU A 341 10.63 -26.45 3.34
N PRO A 342 11.94 -26.30 3.04
CA PRO A 342 12.60 -27.25 2.17
C PRO A 342 12.43 -28.64 2.79
N PRO A 343 12.15 -29.69 1.96
CA PRO A 343 11.97 -31.03 2.49
C PRO A 343 13.19 -31.36 3.35
N GLN A 344 12.96 -31.64 4.63
CA GLN A 344 14.02 -32.06 5.53
C GLN A 344 14.67 -33.31 4.91
N ARG A 345 15.91 -33.17 4.47
CA ARG A 345 16.67 -34.34 4.07
C ARG A 345 16.64 -35.32 5.26
N PRO A 346 16.23 -36.59 5.04
CA PRO A 346 16.26 -37.58 6.11
C PRO A 346 17.64 -37.51 6.74
N ARG A 347 17.67 -37.28 8.06
CA ARG A 347 18.91 -37.30 8.82
C ARG A 347 19.48 -38.71 8.58
N PRO A 348 20.71 -38.88 8.03
CA PRO A 348 21.26 -40.21 7.82
C PRO A 348 21.21 -40.93 9.17
N ALA A 349 20.58 -42.10 9.19
CA ALA A 349 20.54 -42.94 10.39
C ALA A 349 21.95 -43.08 10.90
N PRO A 350 22.21 -43.01 12.22
CA PRO A 350 23.53 -43.22 12.75
C PRO A 350 24.01 -44.58 12.26
N THR A 351 25.01 -44.59 11.40
CA THR A 351 25.70 -45.81 11.00
C THR A 351 26.28 -46.36 12.27
N THR A 352 25.67 -47.43 12.81
CA THR A 352 26.26 -48.24 13.84
C THR A 352 27.61 -48.71 13.31
N ARG A 353 28.67 -48.09 13.85
CA ARG A 353 30.04 -48.46 13.55
C ARG A 353 30.18 -49.95 13.93
N ALA A 354 30.31 -50.80 12.92
CA ALA A 354 30.63 -52.22 13.16
C ALA A 354 31.86 -52.26 14.07
N GLY A 355 31.77 -52.97 15.21
CA GLY A 355 32.87 -53.16 16.10
C GLY A 355 34.04 -53.92 15.40
N PRO A 356 35.24 -53.78 15.90
CA PRO A 356 36.41 -54.45 15.29
C PRO A 356 36.15 -55.94 15.19
N PRO A 357 36.60 -56.60 14.11
CA PRO A 357 36.42 -58.04 13.93
C PRO A 357 37.09 -58.80 15.12
N THR A 358 36.31 -59.65 15.77
CA THR A 358 36.82 -60.58 16.77
C THR A 358 37.81 -61.55 16.08
N THR A 359 39.07 -61.42 16.42
CA THR A 359 40.10 -62.31 15.97
C THR A 359 39.85 -63.73 16.57
N THR A 360 39.38 -64.64 15.74
CA THR A 360 39.22 -66.03 16.12
C THR A 360 40.66 -66.65 16.33
N ALA A 361 40.95 -66.97 17.56
CA ALA A 361 42.20 -67.64 17.88
C ALA A 361 42.26 -69.00 17.17
N ALA A 362 43.35 -69.28 16.44
CA ALA A 362 43.64 -70.60 15.83
C ALA A 362 43.89 -71.63 16.89
N PRO A 363 43.42 -72.88 16.74
CA PRO A 363 43.73 -73.97 17.70
C PRO A 363 45.22 -74.35 17.70
N ALA A 364 45.77 -74.41 18.89
CA ALA A 364 47.17 -74.82 19.12
C ALA A 364 47.42 -76.31 18.65
N ALA A 365 48.42 -76.50 17.84
CA ALA A 365 48.88 -77.83 17.43
C ALA A 365 49.46 -78.58 18.62
N PRO A 366 49.28 -79.96 18.73
CA PRO A 366 49.81 -80.76 19.84
C PRO A 366 51.32 -80.91 19.74
N ALA A 367 51.98 -80.68 20.87
CA ALA A 367 53.44 -80.89 21.03
C ALA A 367 53.83 -82.37 20.89
N ALA A 368 54.73 -82.66 19.96
CA ALA A 368 55.36 -83.96 19.83
C ALA A 368 56.29 -84.21 21.01
N ARG A 369 56.02 -85.31 21.75
CA ARG A 369 56.91 -85.86 22.72
C ARG A 369 58.12 -86.44 21.99
N ALA A 370 59.30 -85.97 22.26
CA ALA A 370 60.58 -86.65 21.96
C ALA A 370 61.06 -87.40 23.19
N THR A 371 61.18 -88.68 23.05
CA THR A 371 61.85 -89.58 23.97
C THR A 371 63.38 -89.50 23.79
N ARG A 372 64.04 -89.12 24.79
CA ARG A 372 65.19 -89.69 25.51
C ARG A 372 65.79 -88.73 26.49
#